data_2c4f8c630acff745ad7071c4269a255f
#
_entry.id   2c4f8c630acff745ad7071c4269a255f
#
_cell.length_a   1.000
_cell.length_b   1.000
_cell.length_c   1.000
_cell.angle_alpha   90.00
_cell.angle_beta   90.00
_cell.angle_gamma   90.00
#
_symmetry.space_group_name_H-M   'P 1'
#
loop_
_entity.id
_entity.type
_entity.pdbx_description
1 polymer ?
#
loop_
_entity_poly.entity_id
_entity_poly.type
_entity_poly.pdbx_seq_one_letter_code
_entity_poly.pdbx_strand_id
1 'polypeptide(L)'
;MNIDYSEKIPNNVNLSNDRRLQRALERWQPEYLNWWNDLGPDKGKELEVYLRTAISVEKEGWAHFDFVRMPEYRWGIFLAPAEENRKIGFGQHLGEDAWQEVPGEYRGELRRLIVTQGDTEPASVEQQRLLGHTCPSLYDLRNLFQVNVEEGRHLWAMVYLLHAYFGRDGREEAEEMLERHSGDPDKPRILQAFNEKTPDWLSFFMFTYFTDRDGKFQLASLAESGFDPLSRTCRFMLTEEAHHMFVGETGVGRVVQRTCDLMKEHDTDDVRPFGGIDLKTLQKYLNFHFSVSCDLFGQELSTNAANYYNMGIKGRYNESKIQDDHQLYDSAYSVMECKDDKISMAEVPELNSVNERLRDDYIDDSELG
;
A
#
# COMPACT_ATOMS: atom_id res chain seq x y z
N MET A 1 -13.83 15.07 10.17
CA MET A 1 -13.05 16.29 9.79
C MET A 1 -13.76 16.90 8.59
N ASN A 2 -14.10 18.19 8.61
CA ASN A 2 -14.70 18.83 7.43
C ASN A 2 -13.55 19.28 6.51
N ILE A 3 -13.36 18.57 5.42
CA ILE A 3 -12.38 18.91 4.38
C ILE A 3 -13.09 19.83 3.39
N ASP A 4 -12.45 20.94 3.04
CA ASP A 4 -12.97 21.85 2.02
C ASP A 4 -12.53 21.37 0.63
N TYR A 5 -13.42 20.69 -0.06
CA TYR A 5 -13.20 20.19 -1.41
C TYR A 5 -13.38 21.26 -2.52
N SER A 6 -13.71 22.49 -2.16
CA SER A 6 -13.68 23.62 -3.11
C SER A 6 -12.25 24.10 -3.37
N GLU A 7 -11.32 23.78 -2.49
CA GLU A 7 -9.90 24.07 -2.70
C GLU A 7 -9.35 23.30 -3.90
N LYS A 8 -8.38 23.89 -4.57
CA LYS A 8 -7.73 23.25 -5.74
C LYS A 8 -6.97 21.98 -5.36
N ILE A 9 -6.32 22.00 -4.20
CA ILE A 9 -5.68 20.86 -3.55
C ILE A 9 -6.30 20.72 -2.17
N PRO A 10 -7.37 19.93 -1.99
CA PRO A 10 -7.95 19.67 -0.70
C PRO A 10 -6.91 19.11 0.27
N ASN A 11 -6.86 19.63 1.48
CA ASN A 11 -5.86 19.15 2.44
C ASN A 11 -6.26 19.49 3.88
N ASN A 12 -5.61 18.83 4.83
CA ASN A 12 -5.67 19.13 6.26
C ASN A 12 -4.29 19.38 6.87
N VAL A 13 -3.32 19.63 6.03
CA VAL A 13 -1.96 20.00 6.40
C VAL A 13 -1.76 21.48 6.14
N ASN A 14 -0.74 22.04 6.76
CA ASN A 14 -0.30 23.40 6.41
C ASN A 14 0.48 23.30 5.09
N LEU A 15 -0.27 23.32 3.99
CA LEU A 15 0.31 23.30 2.64
C LEU A 15 1.09 24.59 2.47
N SER A 16 2.40 24.52 2.52
CA SER A 16 3.25 25.69 2.30
C SER A 16 2.93 26.32 0.94
N ASN A 17 3.10 27.65 0.81
CA ASN A 17 2.97 28.35 -0.47
C ASN A 17 4.05 27.93 -1.50
N ASP A 18 4.54 26.69 -1.41
CA ASP A 18 5.51 26.10 -2.31
C ASP A 18 4.86 25.81 -3.67
N ARG A 19 5.02 26.80 -4.56
CA ARG A 19 4.52 26.69 -5.94
C ARG A 19 5.09 25.51 -6.71
N ARG A 20 6.25 24.97 -6.28
CA ARG A 20 6.88 23.82 -6.94
C ARG A 20 6.13 22.55 -6.59
N LEU A 21 5.80 22.34 -5.31
CA LEU A 21 4.96 21.25 -4.83
C LEU A 21 3.60 21.28 -5.53
N GLN A 22 2.91 22.45 -5.50
CA GLN A 22 1.61 22.59 -6.15
C GLN A 22 1.64 22.21 -7.62
N ARG A 23 2.66 22.67 -8.38
CA ARG A 23 2.81 22.32 -9.80
C ARG A 23 3.08 20.83 -10.03
N ALA A 24 3.88 20.20 -9.18
CA ALA A 24 4.17 18.77 -9.30
C ALA A 24 2.87 17.95 -9.16
N LEU A 25 2.08 18.24 -8.13
CA LEU A 25 0.80 17.57 -7.89
C LEU A 25 -0.23 17.86 -8.99
N GLU A 26 -0.33 19.13 -9.43
CA GLU A 26 -1.24 19.52 -10.50
C GLU A 26 -0.93 18.86 -11.85
N ARG A 27 0.33 18.57 -12.15
CA ARG A 27 0.72 17.89 -13.38
C ARG A 27 0.27 16.42 -13.40
N TRP A 28 0.27 15.79 -12.27
CA TRP A 28 -0.15 14.40 -12.16
C TRP A 28 -1.67 14.22 -12.25
N GLN A 29 -2.45 15.19 -11.80
CA GLN A 29 -3.91 15.18 -11.78
C GLN A 29 -4.62 15.20 -13.17
N PRO A 30 -4.17 15.91 -14.21
CA PRO A 30 -4.92 16.06 -15.46
C PRO A 30 -5.22 14.75 -16.17
N GLU A 31 -4.31 13.78 -16.17
CA GLU A 31 -4.54 12.47 -16.80
C GLU A 31 -5.70 11.73 -16.13
N TYR A 32 -5.76 11.80 -14.79
CA TYR A 32 -6.86 11.24 -14.03
C TYR A 32 -8.19 11.90 -14.34
N LEU A 33 -8.25 13.22 -14.42
CA LEU A 33 -9.49 13.94 -14.75
C LEU A 33 -9.99 13.61 -16.16
N ASN A 34 -9.10 13.44 -17.11
CA ASN A 34 -9.46 13.02 -18.47
C ASN A 34 -10.04 11.60 -18.45
N TRP A 35 -9.35 10.68 -17.77
CA TRP A 35 -9.81 9.31 -17.60
C TRP A 35 -11.17 9.25 -16.89
N TRP A 36 -11.37 10.01 -15.80
CA TRP A 36 -12.64 10.14 -15.12
C TRP A 36 -13.75 10.63 -16.06
N ASN A 37 -13.46 11.67 -16.83
CA ASN A 37 -14.42 12.21 -17.79
C ASN A 37 -14.79 11.22 -18.89
N ASP A 38 -13.86 10.35 -19.28
CA ASP A 38 -14.09 9.38 -20.35
C ASP A 38 -14.75 8.08 -19.86
N LEU A 39 -14.39 7.61 -18.68
CA LEU A 39 -14.77 6.29 -18.17
C LEU A 39 -15.57 6.35 -16.87
N GLY A 40 -15.65 7.51 -16.24
CA GLY A 40 -16.27 7.67 -14.94
C GLY A 40 -17.69 7.12 -14.84
N PRO A 41 -18.13 6.70 -13.66
CA PRO A 41 -19.39 6.01 -13.44
C PRO A 41 -20.64 6.79 -13.87
N ASP A 42 -20.51 8.12 -13.97
CA ASP A 42 -21.60 9.01 -14.37
C ASP A 42 -21.81 9.13 -15.88
N LYS A 43 -20.95 8.53 -16.68
CA LYS A 43 -21.02 8.63 -18.14
C LYS A 43 -22.00 7.68 -18.81
N GLY A 44 -22.54 6.69 -18.12
CA GLY A 44 -23.54 5.76 -18.63
C GLY A 44 -23.09 4.99 -19.87
N LYS A 45 -21.77 4.87 -20.11
CA LYS A 45 -21.24 4.11 -21.24
C LYS A 45 -21.53 2.63 -21.07
N GLU A 46 -22.04 1.99 -22.12
CA GLU A 46 -22.00 0.54 -22.23
C GLU A 46 -20.55 0.13 -22.44
N LEU A 47 -19.95 -0.44 -21.41
CA LEU A 47 -18.60 -0.99 -21.51
C LEU A 47 -18.67 -2.43 -21.98
N GLU A 48 -17.75 -2.83 -22.84
CA GLU A 48 -17.54 -4.22 -23.14
C GLU A 48 -17.13 -4.95 -21.87
N VAL A 49 -17.89 -5.94 -21.45
CA VAL A 49 -17.70 -6.61 -20.16
C VAL A 49 -16.85 -7.86 -20.35
N TYR A 50 -15.59 -7.73 -19.95
CA TYR A 50 -14.70 -8.85 -19.81
C TYR A 50 -14.97 -9.55 -18.46
N LEU A 51 -14.91 -10.86 -18.40
CA LEU A 51 -15.18 -11.68 -17.20
C LEU A 51 -16.61 -11.62 -16.64
N ARG A 52 -17.57 -10.95 -17.26
CA ARG A 52 -18.95 -10.92 -16.74
C ARG A 52 -19.51 -12.31 -16.45
N THR A 53 -19.26 -13.27 -17.34
CA THR A 53 -19.69 -14.66 -17.19
C THR A 53 -18.86 -15.44 -16.17
N ALA A 54 -17.65 -15.00 -15.87
CA ALA A 54 -16.73 -15.62 -14.93
C ALA A 54 -16.87 -15.10 -13.50
N ILE A 55 -17.64 -14.04 -13.30
CA ILE A 55 -17.86 -13.42 -11.98
C ILE A 55 -19.32 -13.60 -11.60
N SER A 56 -19.59 -14.03 -10.37
CA SER A 56 -20.94 -14.03 -9.83
C SER A 56 -21.41 -12.60 -9.58
N VAL A 57 -22.32 -12.10 -10.43
CA VAL A 57 -22.94 -10.80 -10.32
C VAL A 57 -24.44 -11.01 -10.32
N GLU A 58 -25.14 -10.43 -9.34
CA GLU A 58 -26.59 -10.49 -9.28
C GLU A 58 -27.24 -9.87 -10.53
N LYS A 59 -28.49 -10.24 -10.81
CA LYS A 59 -29.22 -9.82 -12.02
C LYS A 59 -29.20 -8.30 -12.24
N GLU A 60 -29.25 -7.54 -11.17
CA GLU A 60 -29.20 -6.07 -11.19
C GLU A 60 -27.77 -5.52 -11.04
N GLY A 61 -26.78 -6.42 -10.95
CA GLY A 61 -25.41 -6.08 -10.63
C GLY A 61 -25.26 -5.67 -9.15
N TRP A 62 -24.07 -5.27 -8.81
CA TRP A 62 -23.75 -4.81 -7.44
C TRP A 62 -24.08 -3.33 -7.22
N ALA A 63 -24.72 -2.67 -8.18
CA ALA A 63 -25.02 -1.24 -8.13
C ALA A 63 -26.00 -0.83 -7.02
N HIS A 64 -26.73 -1.78 -6.43
CA HIS A 64 -27.64 -1.54 -5.32
C HIS A 64 -26.99 -1.61 -3.93
N PHE A 65 -25.69 -1.90 -3.83
CA PHE A 65 -25.00 -1.87 -2.55
C PHE A 65 -24.81 -0.43 -2.06
N ASP A 66 -25.65 -0.03 -1.11
CA ASP A 66 -25.67 1.31 -0.54
C ASP A 66 -24.41 1.68 0.26
N PHE A 67 -23.58 0.70 0.60
CA PHE A 67 -22.36 0.99 1.35
C PHE A 67 -21.21 1.47 0.49
N VAL A 68 -21.29 1.38 -0.82
CA VAL A 68 -20.34 2.05 -1.69
C VAL A 68 -20.73 3.52 -1.76
N ARG A 69 -20.56 4.19 -0.66
CA ARG A 69 -20.62 5.64 -0.63
C ARG A 69 -19.28 6.15 -1.13
N MET A 70 -19.32 6.76 -2.29
CA MET A 70 -18.16 7.33 -2.95
C MET A 70 -18.29 8.84 -2.97
N PRO A 71 -18.12 9.51 -1.84
CA PRO A 71 -18.30 10.95 -1.82
C PRO A 71 -17.19 11.68 -2.56
N GLU A 72 -16.00 11.06 -2.75
CA GLU A 72 -14.81 11.84 -2.96
C GLU A 72 -13.83 11.18 -3.93
N TYR A 73 -14.00 11.47 -5.20
CA TYR A 73 -13.05 11.06 -6.25
C TYR A 73 -11.96 12.11 -6.51
N ARG A 74 -11.57 12.88 -5.50
CA ARG A 74 -10.54 13.92 -5.65
C ARG A 74 -9.33 13.57 -4.82
N TRP A 75 -8.17 13.67 -5.44
CA TRP A 75 -6.92 13.61 -4.71
C TRP A 75 -6.78 14.78 -3.77
N GLY A 76 -6.04 14.58 -2.72
CA GLY A 76 -5.76 15.59 -1.71
C GLY A 76 -4.63 15.15 -0.81
N ILE A 77 -4.28 15.96 0.18
CA ILE A 77 -3.24 15.67 1.16
C ILE A 77 -3.87 15.59 2.53
N PHE A 78 -3.89 14.40 3.13
CA PHE A 78 -4.52 14.18 4.42
C PHE A 78 -3.60 13.41 5.35
N LEU A 79 -3.53 13.87 6.58
CA LEU A 79 -2.85 13.22 7.69
C LEU A 79 -3.86 12.98 8.81
N ALA A 80 -3.70 11.91 9.56
CA ALA A 80 -4.47 11.70 10.78
C ALA A 80 -4.26 12.85 11.78
N PRO A 81 -5.23 13.12 12.67
CA PRO A 81 -5.06 14.13 13.72
C PRO A 81 -3.82 13.90 14.55
N ALA A 82 -3.17 14.99 14.96
CA ALA A 82 -2.06 14.92 15.90
C ALA A 82 -2.56 14.45 17.28
N GLU A 83 -1.78 13.59 17.93
CA GLU A 83 -1.99 13.17 19.31
C GLU A 83 -1.10 14.02 20.22
N GLU A 84 -1.73 14.63 21.22
CA GLU A 84 -0.94 15.38 22.22
C GLU A 84 -0.05 14.40 23.03
N ASN A 85 1.21 14.77 23.20
CA ASN A 85 2.19 14.01 23.97
C ASN A 85 2.43 12.58 23.49
N ARG A 86 2.29 12.34 22.17
CA ARG A 86 2.60 11.02 21.60
C ARG A 86 4.05 10.65 21.92
N LYS A 87 4.23 9.41 22.38
CA LYS A 87 5.55 8.84 22.72
C LYS A 87 5.97 7.82 21.67
N ILE A 88 7.28 7.68 21.50
CA ILE A 88 7.87 6.61 20.70
C ILE A 88 7.74 5.30 21.49
N GLY A 89 7.16 4.28 20.87
CA GLY A 89 6.76 3.03 21.52
C GLY A 89 7.81 1.93 21.52
N PHE A 90 8.98 2.13 20.86
CA PHE A 90 9.97 1.07 20.65
C PHE A 90 11.35 1.63 20.33
N GLY A 91 12.33 0.73 20.23
CA GLY A 91 13.72 1.06 19.91
C GLY A 91 14.45 1.81 21.01
N GLN A 92 15.58 2.41 20.65
CA GLN A 92 16.44 3.12 21.62
C GLN A 92 15.83 4.43 22.14
N HIS A 93 14.79 4.94 21.48
CA HIS A 93 14.07 6.15 21.85
C HIS A 93 12.75 5.87 22.56
N LEU A 94 12.54 4.63 23.04
CA LEU A 94 11.33 4.24 23.76
C LEU A 94 11.01 5.23 24.89
N GLY A 95 9.79 5.79 24.85
CA GLY A 95 9.27 6.73 25.86
C GLY A 95 9.64 8.20 25.63
N GLU A 96 10.48 8.50 24.66
CA GLU A 96 10.74 9.88 24.24
C GLU A 96 9.54 10.47 23.49
N ASP A 97 9.49 11.81 23.38
CA ASP A 97 8.45 12.48 22.61
C ASP A 97 8.63 12.21 21.11
N ALA A 98 7.53 11.94 20.41
CA ALA A 98 7.56 11.76 18.97
C ALA A 98 8.06 13.04 18.25
N TRP A 99 8.91 12.85 17.26
CA TRP A 99 9.57 13.93 16.54
C TRP A 99 8.63 14.63 15.58
N GLN A 100 8.51 15.93 15.73
CA GLN A 100 7.75 16.78 14.81
C GLN A 100 8.59 17.24 13.61
N GLU A 101 9.92 17.22 13.76
CA GLU A 101 10.91 17.50 12.73
C GLU A 101 11.77 16.26 12.49
N VAL A 102 12.40 16.19 11.32
CA VAL A 102 13.29 15.07 10.97
C VAL A 102 14.55 15.12 11.82
N PRO A 103 14.84 14.10 12.65
CA PRO A 103 16.12 14.00 13.34
C PRO A 103 17.27 13.97 12.31
N GLY A 104 18.27 14.82 12.52
CA GLY A 104 19.38 14.97 11.59
C GLY A 104 20.14 13.67 11.33
N GLU A 105 20.30 12.87 12.37
CA GLU A 105 20.97 11.57 12.35
C GLU A 105 20.22 10.49 11.56
N TYR A 106 18.88 10.56 11.47
CA TYR A 106 18.05 9.58 10.75
C TYR A 106 17.47 10.12 9.44
N ARG A 107 17.97 11.26 8.99
CA ARG A 107 17.43 11.94 7.81
C ARG A 107 17.50 11.09 6.55
N GLY A 108 18.59 10.37 6.36
CA GLY A 108 18.80 9.50 5.20
C GLY A 108 17.85 8.32 5.18
N GLU A 109 17.70 7.66 6.31
CA GLU A 109 16.88 6.49 6.51
C GLU A 109 15.39 6.80 6.38
N LEU A 110 14.92 7.85 7.04
CA LEU A 110 13.53 8.32 6.93
C LEU A 110 13.18 8.72 5.50
N ARG A 111 14.08 9.45 4.81
CA ARG A 111 13.86 9.81 3.41
C ARG A 111 13.73 8.57 2.54
N ARG A 112 14.62 7.57 2.70
CA ARG A 112 14.56 6.31 1.95
C ARG A 112 13.26 5.57 2.20
N LEU A 113 12.80 5.46 3.44
CA LEU A 113 11.53 4.81 3.78
C LEU A 113 10.35 5.51 3.10
N ILE A 114 10.29 6.85 3.17
CA ILE A 114 9.21 7.64 2.55
C ILE A 114 9.24 7.50 1.02
N VAL A 115 10.42 7.52 0.41
CA VAL A 115 10.56 7.35 -1.05
C VAL A 115 10.13 5.95 -1.46
N THR A 116 10.58 4.91 -0.75
CA THR A 116 10.21 3.52 -1.07
C THR A 116 8.72 3.30 -0.95
N GLN A 117 8.08 3.78 0.13
CA GLN A 117 6.64 3.69 0.28
C GLN A 117 5.91 4.52 -0.77
N GLY A 118 6.28 5.78 -0.96
CA GLY A 118 5.62 6.65 -1.92
C GLY A 118 5.74 6.20 -3.39
N ASP A 119 6.77 5.43 -3.73
CA ASP A 119 6.98 4.89 -5.08
C ASP A 119 6.04 3.71 -5.40
N THR A 120 5.42 3.10 -4.40
CA THR A 120 4.44 2.02 -4.59
C THR A 120 3.08 2.55 -5.02
N GLU A 121 2.65 3.68 -4.49
CA GLU A 121 1.31 4.23 -4.62
C GLU A 121 0.87 4.52 -6.08
N PRO A 122 1.68 5.21 -6.91
CA PRO A 122 1.27 5.50 -8.28
C PRO A 122 1.26 4.27 -9.19
N ALA A 123 1.94 3.19 -8.79
CA ALA A 123 2.00 1.96 -9.58
C ALA A 123 0.62 1.35 -9.77
N SER A 124 -0.19 1.28 -8.72
CA SER A 124 -1.58 0.79 -8.78
C SER A 124 -2.38 1.55 -9.83
N VAL A 125 -2.32 2.89 -9.80
CA VAL A 125 -3.03 3.74 -10.76
C VAL A 125 -2.56 3.49 -12.19
N GLU A 126 -1.26 3.39 -12.40
CA GLU A 126 -0.66 3.18 -13.72
C GLU A 126 -1.01 1.83 -14.32
N GLN A 127 -0.97 0.78 -13.49
CA GLN A 127 -1.23 -0.60 -13.92
C GLN A 127 -2.70 -0.89 -14.17
N GLN A 128 -3.60 -0.28 -13.39
CA GLN A 128 -4.99 -0.72 -13.27
C GLN A 128 -6.01 0.19 -13.96
N ARG A 129 -5.70 1.46 -14.15
CA ARG A 129 -6.68 2.45 -14.67
C ARG A 129 -7.40 2.05 -15.94
N LEU A 130 -6.72 1.36 -16.85
CA LEU A 130 -7.29 0.95 -18.13
C LEU A 130 -8.30 -0.19 -18.02
N LEU A 131 -8.33 -0.91 -16.89
CA LEU A 131 -9.29 -1.97 -16.63
C LEU A 131 -10.74 -1.45 -16.59
N GLY A 132 -10.93 -0.15 -16.39
CA GLY A 132 -12.24 0.48 -16.50
C GLY A 132 -12.95 0.25 -17.83
N HIS A 133 -12.21 0.00 -18.92
CA HIS A 133 -12.79 -0.34 -20.24
C HIS A 133 -13.45 -1.71 -20.29
N THR A 134 -13.06 -2.64 -19.42
CA THR A 134 -13.50 -4.04 -19.41
C THR A 134 -14.16 -4.45 -18.09
N CYS A 135 -14.68 -3.47 -17.35
CA CYS A 135 -15.22 -3.71 -16.01
C CYS A 135 -16.40 -4.72 -16.05
N PRO A 136 -16.46 -5.65 -15.09
CA PRO A 136 -17.55 -6.63 -15.00
C PRO A 136 -18.90 -5.99 -14.69
N SER A 137 -18.90 -4.89 -13.93
CA SER A 137 -20.10 -4.15 -13.54
C SER A 137 -19.75 -2.68 -13.24
N LEU A 138 -20.79 -1.83 -13.14
CA LEU A 138 -20.60 -0.45 -12.68
C LEU A 138 -20.14 -0.37 -11.24
N TYR A 139 -20.46 -1.36 -10.43
CA TYR A 139 -19.94 -1.49 -9.06
C TYR A 139 -18.43 -1.68 -9.07
N ASP A 140 -17.93 -2.59 -9.88
CA ASP A 140 -16.50 -2.84 -10.02
C ASP A 140 -15.77 -1.62 -10.58
N LEU A 141 -16.38 -0.92 -11.53
CA LEU A 141 -15.83 0.33 -12.06
C LEU A 141 -15.68 1.39 -10.96
N ARG A 142 -16.69 1.56 -10.12
CA ARG A 142 -16.63 2.49 -8.98
C ARG A 142 -15.53 2.12 -8.00
N ASN A 143 -15.39 0.84 -7.67
CA ASN A 143 -14.34 0.36 -6.79
C ASN A 143 -12.94 0.63 -7.38
N LEU A 144 -12.75 0.35 -8.68
CA LEU A 144 -11.49 0.66 -9.36
C LEU A 144 -11.16 2.15 -9.27
N PHE A 145 -12.14 3.02 -9.52
CA PHE A 145 -11.93 4.47 -9.41
C PHE A 145 -11.57 4.90 -7.99
N GLN A 146 -12.24 4.34 -6.99
CA GLN A 146 -11.98 4.68 -5.61
C GLN A 146 -10.58 4.25 -5.19
N VAL A 147 -10.19 3.02 -5.44
CA VAL A 147 -8.83 2.54 -5.16
C VAL A 147 -7.80 3.48 -5.79
N ASN A 148 -7.94 3.79 -7.06
CA ASN A 148 -6.99 4.66 -7.75
C ASN A 148 -6.95 6.10 -7.21
N VAL A 149 -8.06 6.63 -6.71
CA VAL A 149 -8.08 7.96 -6.04
C VAL A 149 -7.37 7.91 -4.70
N GLU A 150 -7.62 6.87 -3.94
CA GLU A 150 -7.02 6.66 -2.62
C GLU A 150 -5.51 6.51 -2.75
N GLU A 151 -5.03 5.71 -3.70
CA GLU A 151 -3.60 5.59 -4.04
C GLU A 151 -2.98 6.93 -4.49
N GLY A 152 -3.71 7.70 -5.27
CA GLY A 152 -3.28 9.05 -5.65
C GLY A 152 -3.14 10.00 -4.46
N ARG A 153 -4.02 9.91 -3.46
CA ARG A 153 -3.89 10.66 -2.19
C ARG A 153 -2.69 10.21 -1.37
N HIS A 154 -2.43 8.91 -1.33
CA HIS A 154 -1.27 8.33 -0.66
C HIS A 154 0.04 8.87 -1.26
N LEU A 155 0.17 8.83 -2.58
CA LEU A 155 1.29 9.45 -3.28
C LEU A 155 1.47 10.92 -2.91
N TRP A 156 0.40 11.71 -2.96
CA TRP A 156 0.48 13.13 -2.69
C TRP A 156 0.91 13.43 -1.25
N ALA A 157 0.47 12.63 -0.30
CA ALA A 157 0.89 12.75 1.09
C ALA A 157 2.39 12.47 1.26
N MET A 158 2.93 11.45 0.59
CA MET A 158 4.36 11.14 0.63
C MET A 158 5.20 12.23 -0.06
N VAL A 159 4.75 12.74 -1.20
CA VAL A 159 5.38 13.89 -1.88
C VAL A 159 5.39 15.13 -0.98
N TYR A 160 4.28 15.39 -0.28
CA TYR A 160 4.21 16.47 0.70
C TYR A 160 5.25 16.32 1.82
N LEU A 161 5.38 15.12 2.42
CA LEU A 161 6.39 14.88 3.46
C LEU A 161 7.80 15.17 2.96
N LEU A 162 8.14 14.71 1.75
CA LEU A 162 9.45 14.96 1.15
C LEU A 162 9.71 16.46 0.96
N HIS A 163 8.73 17.20 0.48
CA HIS A 163 8.85 18.65 0.29
C HIS A 163 8.92 19.43 1.60
N ALA A 164 8.06 19.09 2.56
CA ALA A 164 7.93 19.85 3.80
C ALA A 164 9.12 19.66 4.74
N TYR A 165 9.70 18.44 4.82
CA TYR A 165 10.63 18.07 5.88
C TYR A 165 12.06 17.80 5.40
N PHE A 166 12.28 17.55 4.11
CA PHE A 166 13.60 17.12 3.61
C PHE A 166 14.30 18.16 2.73
N GLY A 167 13.72 19.34 2.56
CA GLY A 167 14.33 20.43 1.85
C GLY A 167 14.63 20.12 0.37
N ARG A 168 15.85 20.46 -0.08
CA ARG A 168 16.24 20.24 -1.48
C ARG A 168 16.27 18.78 -1.85
N ASP A 169 16.90 17.93 -1.03
CA ASP A 169 17.05 16.49 -1.33
C ASP A 169 15.69 15.81 -1.42
N GLY A 170 14.74 16.15 -0.52
CA GLY A 170 13.39 15.61 -0.59
C GLY A 170 12.64 16.04 -1.84
N ARG A 171 12.83 17.27 -2.31
CA ARG A 171 12.23 17.73 -3.57
C ARG A 171 12.78 16.99 -4.79
N GLU A 172 14.09 16.76 -4.83
CA GLU A 172 14.74 16.00 -5.92
C GLU A 172 14.22 14.56 -5.95
N GLU A 173 14.13 13.88 -4.81
CA GLU A 173 13.56 12.54 -4.69
C GLU A 173 12.07 12.50 -5.11
N ALA A 174 11.28 13.47 -4.69
CA ALA A 174 9.86 13.55 -5.06
C ALA A 174 9.68 13.74 -6.58
N GLU A 175 10.50 14.59 -7.21
CA GLU A 175 10.47 14.78 -8.65
C GLU A 175 10.87 13.49 -9.38
N GLU A 176 11.91 12.81 -8.93
CA GLU A 176 12.34 11.54 -9.50
C GLU A 176 11.27 10.46 -9.35
N MET A 177 10.61 10.37 -8.20
CA MET A 177 9.51 9.43 -7.95
C MET A 177 8.33 9.66 -8.90
N LEU A 178 7.98 10.93 -9.16
CA LEU A 178 6.91 11.31 -10.10
C LEU A 178 7.28 11.07 -11.57
N GLU A 179 8.56 10.90 -11.88
CA GLU A 179 9.04 10.57 -13.23
C GLU A 179 9.16 9.07 -13.49
N ARG A 180 9.17 8.23 -12.45
CA ARG A 180 9.16 6.78 -12.61
C ARG A 180 7.80 6.31 -13.10
N HIS A 181 7.81 5.26 -13.92
CA HIS A 181 6.61 4.62 -14.42
C HIS A 181 6.71 3.10 -14.29
N SER A 182 5.59 2.47 -13.92
CA SER A 182 5.49 1.02 -13.80
C SER A 182 5.86 0.34 -15.14
N GLY A 183 6.88 -0.53 -15.08
CA GLY A 183 7.36 -1.28 -16.24
C GLY A 183 8.15 -0.46 -17.27
N ASP A 184 8.51 0.78 -16.96
CA ASP A 184 9.40 1.58 -17.81
C ASP A 184 10.83 1.03 -17.75
N PRO A 185 11.50 0.77 -18.90
CA PRO A 185 12.84 0.19 -18.92
C PRO A 185 13.92 1.15 -18.40
N ASP A 186 13.73 2.46 -18.50
CA ASP A 186 14.69 3.47 -18.12
C ASP A 186 14.45 4.02 -16.70
N LYS A 187 13.19 4.14 -16.30
CA LYS A 187 12.76 4.68 -15.01
C LYS A 187 11.68 3.81 -14.37
N PRO A 188 11.97 2.54 -14.03
CA PRO A 188 11.00 1.65 -13.40
C PRO A 188 10.70 2.07 -11.96
N ARG A 189 9.65 1.52 -11.38
CA ARG A 189 9.39 1.57 -9.95
C ARG A 189 10.50 0.84 -9.18
N ILE A 190 10.78 1.29 -7.96
CA ILE A 190 11.90 0.78 -7.14
C ILE A 190 11.72 -0.71 -6.85
N LEU A 191 10.52 -1.13 -6.45
CA LEU A 191 10.23 -2.51 -6.13
C LEU A 191 9.68 -3.24 -7.36
N GLN A 192 10.23 -4.42 -7.65
CA GLN A 192 9.90 -5.19 -8.87
C GLN A 192 8.42 -5.51 -9.00
N ALA A 193 7.75 -5.84 -7.91
CA ALA A 193 6.31 -6.14 -7.88
C ALA A 193 5.46 -5.05 -8.54
N PHE A 194 5.85 -3.81 -8.38
CA PHE A 194 5.13 -2.65 -8.93
C PHE A 194 5.49 -2.32 -10.39
N ASN A 195 6.30 -3.15 -11.03
CA ASN A 195 6.57 -3.11 -12.47
C ASN A 195 5.81 -4.20 -13.25
N GLU A 196 5.18 -5.13 -12.53
CA GLU A 196 4.38 -6.19 -13.14
C GLU A 196 3.06 -5.63 -13.69
N LYS A 197 2.55 -6.26 -14.74
CA LYS A 197 1.29 -5.82 -15.36
C LYS A 197 0.09 -6.37 -14.60
N THR A 198 -0.95 -5.56 -14.50
CA THR A 198 -2.29 -6.01 -14.09
C THR A 198 -3.20 -6.10 -15.33
N PRO A 199 -3.13 -7.21 -16.09
CA PRO A 199 -3.71 -7.28 -17.42
C PRO A 199 -5.23 -7.45 -17.47
N ASP A 200 -5.83 -7.90 -16.39
CA ASP A 200 -7.24 -8.26 -16.28
C ASP A 200 -7.80 -8.07 -14.88
N TRP A 201 -9.12 -8.23 -14.74
CA TRP A 201 -9.84 -8.05 -13.50
C TRP A 201 -9.53 -9.11 -12.45
N LEU A 202 -9.14 -10.31 -12.83
CA LEU A 202 -8.69 -11.31 -11.85
C LEU A 202 -7.36 -10.89 -11.24
N SER A 203 -6.43 -10.38 -12.05
CA SER A 203 -5.18 -9.78 -11.55
C SER A 203 -5.45 -8.61 -10.61
N PHE A 204 -6.41 -7.73 -10.95
CA PHE A 204 -6.80 -6.61 -10.09
C PHE A 204 -7.32 -7.09 -8.73
N PHE A 205 -8.25 -8.04 -8.72
CA PHE A 205 -8.78 -8.59 -7.47
C PHE A 205 -7.70 -9.29 -6.64
N MET A 206 -6.78 -10.02 -7.27
CA MET A 206 -5.67 -10.67 -6.57
C MET A 206 -4.64 -9.65 -6.07
N PHE A 207 -4.39 -8.56 -6.82
CA PHE A 207 -3.52 -7.47 -6.40
C PHE A 207 -4.08 -6.78 -5.15
N THR A 208 -5.33 -6.32 -5.19
CA THR A 208 -5.99 -5.68 -4.05
C THR A 208 -6.19 -6.63 -2.87
N TYR A 209 -6.29 -7.93 -3.11
CA TYR A 209 -6.36 -8.93 -2.04
C TYR A 209 -5.00 -9.16 -1.37
N PHE A 210 -3.92 -9.32 -2.12
CA PHE A 210 -2.61 -9.70 -1.59
C PHE A 210 -1.66 -8.52 -1.42
N THR A 211 -1.51 -7.67 -2.44
CA THR A 211 -0.51 -6.59 -2.43
C THR A 211 -0.96 -5.41 -1.56
N ASP A 212 -2.24 -5.01 -1.65
CA ASP A 212 -2.76 -3.96 -0.76
C ASP A 212 -2.87 -4.48 0.69
N ARG A 213 -3.07 -5.79 0.89
CA ARG A 213 -2.97 -6.40 2.22
C ARG A 213 -1.54 -6.32 2.77
N ASP A 214 -0.50 -6.54 1.96
CA ASP A 214 0.88 -6.25 2.36
C ASP A 214 1.03 -4.77 2.74
N GLY A 215 0.48 -3.87 1.93
CA GLY A 215 0.41 -2.43 2.21
C GLY A 215 -0.13 -2.12 3.60
N LYS A 216 -1.21 -2.78 4.03
CA LYS A 216 -1.75 -2.66 5.40
C LYS A 216 -0.68 -2.92 6.46
N PHE A 217 0.12 -3.98 6.33
CA PHE A 217 1.15 -4.33 7.30
C PHE A 217 2.34 -3.38 7.25
N GLN A 218 2.78 -2.97 6.06
CA GLN A 218 3.85 -2.00 5.88
C GLN A 218 3.47 -0.64 6.45
N LEU A 219 2.29 -0.14 6.13
CA LEU A 219 1.77 1.12 6.64
C LEU A 219 1.56 1.09 8.16
N ALA A 220 1.07 -0.02 8.72
CA ALA A 220 0.93 -0.18 10.16
C ALA A 220 2.28 -0.14 10.88
N SER A 221 3.30 -0.74 10.28
CA SER A 221 4.68 -0.69 10.76
C SER A 221 5.24 0.75 10.73
N LEU A 222 4.98 1.50 9.69
CA LEU A 222 5.39 2.91 9.55
C LEU A 222 4.53 3.86 10.41
N ALA A 223 3.29 3.49 10.72
CA ALA A 223 2.41 4.24 11.62
C ALA A 223 2.94 4.28 13.06
N GLU A 224 3.79 3.34 13.44
CA GLU A 224 4.49 3.34 14.73
C GLU A 224 5.70 4.29 14.75
N SER A 225 6.14 4.81 13.61
CA SER A 225 7.34 5.66 13.50
C SER A 225 7.39 6.78 14.53
N GLY A 226 8.58 6.99 15.10
CA GLY A 226 8.87 8.12 15.98
C GLY A 226 8.76 9.48 15.26
N PHE A 227 8.87 9.51 13.92
CA PHE A 227 8.61 10.72 13.13
C PHE A 227 7.10 10.91 12.93
N ASP A 228 6.52 11.81 13.73
CA ASP A 228 5.07 12.00 13.83
C ASP A 228 4.37 12.30 12.49
N PRO A 229 4.90 13.16 11.60
CA PRO A 229 4.27 13.38 10.31
C PRO A 229 4.15 12.10 9.46
N LEU A 230 5.14 11.23 9.44
CA LEU A 230 5.07 9.94 8.73
C LEU A 230 4.03 9.01 9.39
N SER A 231 4.07 8.88 10.71
CA SER A 231 3.11 8.10 11.47
C SER A 231 1.67 8.50 11.14
N ARG A 232 1.36 9.79 11.17
CA ARG A 232 0.02 10.33 10.89
C ARG A 232 -0.40 10.14 9.43
N THR A 233 0.54 10.23 8.50
CA THR A 233 0.29 9.92 7.08
C THR A 233 -0.13 8.47 6.93
N CYS A 234 0.66 7.53 7.44
CA CYS A 234 0.36 6.10 7.34
C CYS A 234 -0.92 5.72 8.09
N ARG A 235 -1.23 6.33 9.24
CA ARG A 235 -2.50 6.13 9.95
C ARG A 235 -3.71 6.58 9.13
N PHE A 236 -3.58 7.64 8.35
CA PHE A 236 -4.65 8.06 7.45
C PHE A 236 -4.81 7.05 6.31
N MET A 237 -3.73 6.66 5.65
CA MET A 237 -3.73 5.68 4.55
C MET A 237 -4.39 4.36 4.99
N LEU A 238 -4.08 3.85 6.18
CA LEU A 238 -4.69 2.65 6.75
C LEU A 238 -6.22 2.70 6.83
N THR A 239 -6.82 3.88 6.91
CA THR A 239 -8.29 3.99 6.91
C THR A 239 -8.89 3.70 5.53
N GLU A 240 -8.10 3.81 4.48
CA GLU A 240 -8.49 3.59 3.08
C GLU A 240 -8.14 2.16 2.63
N GLU A 241 -7.05 1.57 3.12
CA GLU A 241 -6.63 0.20 2.79
C GLU A 241 -7.68 -0.88 3.11
N ALA A 242 -8.53 -0.64 4.11
CA ALA A 242 -9.63 -1.55 4.41
C ALA A 242 -10.62 -1.71 3.24
N HIS A 243 -10.81 -0.65 2.45
CA HIS A 243 -11.63 -0.70 1.25
C HIS A 243 -10.94 -1.49 0.13
N HIS A 244 -9.64 -1.31 -0.07
CA HIS A 244 -8.86 -2.03 -1.08
C HIS A 244 -8.95 -3.54 -0.84
N MET A 245 -8.67 -3.99 0.39
CA MET A 245 -8.80 -5.40 0.76
C MET A 245 -10.20 -5.96 0.55
N PHE A 246 -11.24 -5.19 0.91
CA PHE A 246 -12.63 -5.58 0.66
C PHE A 246 -12.93 -5.79 -0.82
N VAL A 247 -12.41 -4.93 -1.70
CA VAL A 247 -12.55 -5.07 -3.16
C VAL A 247 -11.91 -6.36 -3.65
N GLY A 248 -10.69 -6.65 -3.19
CA GLY A 248 -9.97 -7.88 -3.53
C GLY A 248 -10.69 -9.12 -3.07
N GLU A 249 -11.02 -9.20 -1.78
CA GLU A 249 -11.69 -10.34 -1.15
C GLU A 249 -13.04 -10.64 -1.83
N THR A 250 -13.89 -9.65 -1.97
CA THR A 250 -15.19 -9.84 -2.61
C THR A 250 -15.06 -10.17 -4.09
N GLY A 251 -14.08 -9.61 -4.79
CA GLY A 251 -13.80 -9.90 -6.19
C GLY A 251 -13.37 -11.35 -6.40
N VAL A 252 -12.37 -11.81 -5.66
CA VAL A 252 -11.89 -13.21 -5.71
C VAL A 252 -13.02 -14.17 -5.32
N GLY A 253 -13.74 -13.89 -4.23
CA GLY A 253 -14.86 -14.70 -3.77
C GLY A 253 -15.95 -14.89 -4.84
N ARG A 254 -16.28 -13.82 -5.58
CA ARG A 254 -17.27 -13.88 -6.69
C ARG A 254 -16.77 -14.74 -7.85
N VAL A 255 -15.49 -14.69 -8.18
CA VAL A 255 -14.91 -15.53 -9.24
C VAL A 255 -14.95 -17.01 -8.83
N VAL A 256 -14.53 -17.31 -7.60
CA VAL A 256 -14.58 -18.68 -7.06
C VAL A 256 -16.01 -19.20 -7.00
N GLN A 257 -16.95 -18.39 -6.51
CA GLN A 257 -18.37 -18.77 -6.45
C GLN A 257 -18.91 -19.10 -7.83
N ARG A 258 -18.64 -18.25 -8.84
CA ARG A 258 -19.11 -18.52 -10.22
C ARG A 258 -18.51 -19.77 -10.81
N THR A 259 -17.21 -20.03 -10.56
CA THR A 259 -16.56 -21.25 -10.96
C THR A 259 -17.26 -22.48 -10.38
N CYS A 260 -17.52 -22.48 -9.06
CA CYS A 260 -18.21 -23.55 -8.38
C CYS A 260 -19.66 -23.77 -8.90
N ASP A 261 -20.36 -22.68 -9.17
CA ASP A 261 -21.72 -22.75 -9.72
C ASP A 261 -21.74 -23.39 -11.11
N LEU A 262 -20.81 -23.00 -11.98
CA LEU A 262 -20.68 -23.61 -13.33
C LEU A 262 -20.28 -25.10 -13.26
N MET A 263 -19.37 -25.46 -12.35
CA MET A 263 -19.00 -26.87 -12.12
C MET A 263 -20.21 -27.69 -11.73
N LYS A 264 -21.07 -27.17 -10.84
CA LYS A 264 -22.31 -27.85 -10.41
C LYS A 264 -23.35 -27.89 -11.52
N GLU A 265 -23.54 -26.76 -12.24
CA GLU A 265 -24.55 -26.63 -13.31
C GLU A 265 -24.29 -27.59 -14.49
N HIS A 266 -23.02 -27.77 -14.83
CA HIS A 266 -22.61 -28.54 -15.99
C HIS A 266 -21.95 -29.88 -15.67
N ASP A 267 -21.87 -30.26 -14.39
CA ASP A 267 -21.22 -31.49 -13.89
C ASP A 267 -19.83 -31.70 -14.53
N THR A 268 -18.97 -30.68 -14.44
CA THR A 268 -17.66 -30.69 -15.09
C THR A 268 -16.64 -29.86 -14.33
N ASP A 269 -15.36 -30.25 -14.37
CA ASP A 269 -14.24 -29.44 -13.85
C ASP A 269 -13.75 -28.41 -14.87
N ASP A 270 -14.09 -28.58 -16.16
CA ASP A 270 -13.74 -27.60 -17.19
C ASP A 270 -14.90 -26.63 -17.44
N VAL A 271 -14.84 -25.51 -16.76
CA VAL A 271 -15.84 -24.41 -16.85
C VAL A 271 -15.57 -23.40 -17.96
N ARG A 272 -14.43 -23.51 -18.65
CA ARG A 272 -14.02 -22.53 -19.71
C ARG A 272 -14.98 -22.47 -20.88
N PRO A 273 -15.56 -23.60 -21.39
CA PRO A 273 -16.57 -23.56 -22.45
C PRO A 273 -17.82 -22.77 -22.07
N PHE A 274 -18.07 -22.58 -20.79
CA PHE A 274 -19.23 -21.88 -20.23
C PHE A 274 -18.91 -20.44 -19.78
N GLY A 275 -17.71 -19.94 -20.15
CA GLY A 275 -17.26 -18.59 -19.84
C GLY A 275 -16.78 -18.42 -18.39
N GLY A 276 -16.46 -19.52 -17.71
CA GLY A 276 -15.87 -19.51 -16.36
C GLY A 276 -14.35 -19.55 -16.38
N ILE A 277 -13.76 -19.37 -15.22
CA ILE A 277 -12.31 -19.50 -14.96
C ILE A 277 -12.10 -20.82 -14.20
N ASP A 278 -11.29 -21.73 -14.73
CA ASP A 278 -11.04 -23.02 -14.08
C ASP A 278 -10.14 -22.89 -12.84
N LEU A 279 -10.27 -23.84 -11.90
CA LEU A 279 -9.54 -23.82 -10.64
C LEU A 279 -8.02 -23.81 -10.82
N LYS A 280 -7.49 -24.42 -11.88
CA LYS A 280 -6.05 -24.42 -12.17
C LYS A 280 -5.55 -23.02 -12.55
N THR A 281 -6.37 -22.27 -13.27
CA THR A 281 -6.08 -20.87 -13.61
C THR A 281 -6.14 -20.01 -12.35
N LEU A 282 -7.18 -20.14 -11.54
CA LEU A 282 -7.29 -19.44 -10.26
C LEU A 282 -6.08 -19.71 -9.36
N GLN A 283 -5.67 -20.98 -9.25
CA GLN A 283 -4.49 -21.36 -8.45
C GLN A 283 -3.19 -20.72 -8.96
N LYS A 284 -3.03 -20.55 -10.27
CA LYS A 284 -1.84 -19.88 -10.82
C LYS A 284 -1.81 -18.40 -10.45
N TYR A 285 -2.94 -17.71 -10.55
CA TYR A 285 -3.05 -16.30 -10.16
C TYR A 285 -2.79 -16.12 -8.67
N LEU A 286 -3.38 -16.97 -7.84
CA LEU A 286 -3.17 -16.98 -6.40
C LEU A 286 -1.68 -17.16 -6.06
N ASN A 287 -1.05 -18.20 -6.60
CA ASN A 287 0.36 -18.47 -6.34
C ASN A 287 1.25 -17.32 -6.76
N PHE A 288 0.98 -16.71 -7.92
CA PHE A 288 1.75 -15.59 -8.42
C PHE A 288 1.65 -14.39 -7.49
N HIS A 289 0.43 -13.91 -7.22
CA HIS A 289 0.22 -12.69 -6.43
C HIS A 289 0.65 -12.87 -4.97
N PHE A 290 0.36 -14.02 -4.37
CA PHE A 290 0.80 -14.33 -3.02
C PHE A 290 2.33 -14.35 -2.89
N SER A 291 3.04 -15.01 -3.83
CA SER A 291 4.50 -15.05 -3.82
C SER A 291 5.12 -13.67 -3.98
N VAL A 292 4.61 -12.88 -4.94
CA VAL A 292 5.09 -11.52 -5.19
C VAL A 292 4.90 -10.63 -3.97
N SER A 293 3.76 -10.74 -3.28
CA SER A 293 3.49 -9.96 -2.07
C SER A 293 4.36 -10.40 -0.90
N CYS A 294 4.59 -11.72 -0.72
CA CYS A 294 5.52 -12.20 0.30
C CYS A 294 6.95 -11.66 0.10
N ASP A 295 7.39 -11.49 -1.15
CA ASP A 295 8.72 -10.97 -1.46
C ASP A 295 8.89 -9.49 -1.09
N LEU A 296 7.79 -8.72 -0.97
CA LEU A 296 7.82 -7.31 -0.59
C LEU A 296 8.31 -7.08 0.85
N PHE A 297 8.13 -8.05 1.73
CA PHE A 297 8.64 -7.94 3.12
C PHE A 297 10.17 -7.98 3.17
N GLY A 298 10.82 -8.64 2.21
CA GLY A 298 12.27 -8.84 2.20
C GLY A 298 12.74 -9.78 3.33
N GLN A 299 14.05 -9.87 3.47
CA GLN A 299 14.70 -10.63 4.53
C GLN A 299 15.35 -9.68 5.54
N GLU A 300 15.42 -10.06 6.81
CA GLU A 300 16.01 -9.26 7.87
C GLU A 300 17.43 -8.79 7.55
N LEU A 301 18.27 -9.70 7.10
CA LEU A 301 19.68 -9.41 6.80
C LEU A 301 19.90 -8.46 5.61
N SER A 302 18.93 -8.35 4.72
CA SER A 302 19.05 -7.54 3.50
C SER A 302 18.41 -6.15 3.58
N THR A 303 17.62 -5.85 4.60
CA THR A 303 16.71 -4.71 4.62
C THR A 303 17.00 -3.64 5.65
N ASN A 304 17.98 -3.81 6.53
CA ASN A 304 18.22 -2.95 7.68
C ASN A 304 17.00 -2.82 8.64
N ALA A 305 16.07 -3.76 8.61
CA ALA A 305 14.85 -3.67 9.42
C ALA A 305 15.14 -3.54 10.92
N ALA A 306 16.08 -4.33 11.45
CA ALA A 306 16.50 -4.23 12.85
C ALA A 306 17.10 -2.85 13.20
N ASN A 307 17.84 -2.24 12.27
CA ASN A 307 18.37 -0.89 12.47
C ASN A 307 17.24 0.15 12.49
N TYR A 308 16.27 0.06 11.59
CA TYR A 308 15.11 0.96 11.56
C TYR A 308 14.27 0.82 12.83
N TYR A 309 14.13 -0.40 13.34
CA TYR A 309 13.49 -0.65 14.62
C TYR A 309 14.25 0.03 15.77
N ASN A 310 15.55 -0.22 15.89
CA ASN A 310 16.39 0.40 16.91
C ASN A 310 16.34 1.93 16.87
N MET A 311 16.34 2.51 15.68
CA MET A 311 16.21 3.96 15.48
C MET A 311 14.83 4.51 15.83
N GLY A 312 13.84 3.66 16.11
CA GLY A 312 12.46 4.11 16.38
C GLY A 312 11.71 4.64 15.16
N ILE A 313 12.11 4.25 13.94
CA ILE A 313 11.52 4.77 12.68
C ILE A 313 10.62 3.79 11.94
N LYS A 314 10.72 2.49 12.22
CA LYS A 314 9.83 1.45 11.69
C LYS A 314 9.63 0.37 12.76
N GLY A 315 8.40 0.22 13.25
CA GLY A 315 8.02 -0.79 14.24
C GLY A 315 7.47 -2.07 13.59
N ARG A 316 6.76 -2.88 14.36
CA ARG A 316 6.03 -4.05 13.90
C ARG A 316 4.53 -3.78 13.89
N TYR A 317 3.76 -4.60 13.24
CA TYR A 317 2.30 -4.52 13.31
C TYR A 317 1.82 -4.68 14.75
N ASN A 318 1.02 -3.72 15.24
CA ASN A 318 0.56 -3.67 16.63
C ASN A 318 1.71 -3.69 17.68
N GLU A 319 2.78 -2.96 17.44
CA GLU A 319 3.96 -2.90 18.33
C GLU A 319 3.61 -2.73 19.82
N SER A 320 2.63 -1.88 20.11
CA SER A 320 2.17 -1.63 21.49
C SER A 320 1.55 -2.84 22.20
N LYS A 321 1.17 -3.88 21.46
CA LYS A 321 0.60 -5.13 21.98
C LYS A 321 1.64 -6.23 22.17
N ILE A 322 2.85 -6.04 21.62
CA ILE A 322 3.92 -7.02 21.70
C ILE A 322 4.76 -6.73 22.93
N GLN A 323 4.97 -7.76 23.76
CA GLN A 323 5.77 -7.67 24.98
C GLN A 323 6.83 -8.76 24.94
N ASP A 324 7.86 -8.54 24.15
CA ASP A 324 9.05 -9.38 24.08
C ASP A 324 10.32 -8.52 24.18
N ASP A 325 11.48 -9.15 24.22
CA ASP A 325 12.77 -8.47 24.29
C ASP A 325 13.43 -8.25 22.92
N HIS A 326 12.73 -8.54 21.84
CA HIS A 326 13.20 -8.41 20.46
C HIS A 326 14.50 -9.13 20.13
N GLN A 327 14.79 -10.26 20.80
CA GLN A 327 16.00 -11.04 20.58
C GLN A 327 15.65 -12.37 19.91
N LEU A 328 16.44 -12.75 18.92
CA LEU A 328 16.43 -14.11 18.35
C LEU A 328 17.42 -14.96 19.15
N TYR A 329 16.92 -15.85 19.98
CA TYR A 329 17.76 -16.67 20.86
C TYR A 329 18.48 -17.79 20.11
N ASP A 330 18.01 -18.15 18.93
CA ASP A 330 18.60 -19.20 18.08
C ASP A 330 19.65 -18.64 17.11
N SER A 331 19.86 -17.34 17.09
CA SER A 331 20.80 -16.64 16.22
C SER A 331 21.61 -15.63 17.00
N ALA A 332 22.92 -15.66 16.84
CA ALA A 332 23.82 -14.74 17.49
C ALA A 332 25.02 -14.41 16.57
N TYR A 333 25.58 -13.24 16.77
CA TYR A 333 26.80 -12.82 16.09
C TYR A 333 27.87 -12.38 17.09
N SER A 334 29.12 -12.57 16.70
CA SER A 334 30.25 -12.21 17.55
C SER A 334 30.67 -10.76 17.33
N VAL A 335 30.74 -9.99 18.41
CA VAL A 335 31.26 -8.61 18.40
C VAL A 335 32.52 -8.50 19.25
N MET A 336 33.42 -7.60 18.85
CA MET A 336 34.55 -7.22 19.70
C MET A 336 34.09 -6.22 20.76
N GLU A 337 34.24 -6.57 22.02
CA GLU A 337 34.00 -5.67 23.14
C GLU A 337 35.34 -5.30 23.82
N CYS A 338 35.48 -4.05 24.20
CA CYS A 338 36.55 -3.60 25.10
C CYS A 338 35.96 -3.40 26.48
N LYS A 339 36.30 -4.29 27.41
CA LYS A 339 35.89 -4.22 28.80
C LYS A 339 37.12 -4.32 29.71
N ASP A 340 37.24 -3.37 30.62
CA ASP A 340 38.39 -3.28 31.55
C ASP A 340 39.75 -3.27 30.83
N ASP A 341 39.86 -2.48 29.75
CA ASP A 341 41.03 -2.38 28.87
C ASP A 341 41.44 -3.70 28.17
N LYS A 342 40.58 -4.67 28.15
CA LYS A 342 40.79 -5.94 27.43
C LYS A 342 39.81 -6.08 26.28
N ILE A 343 40.32 -6.45 25.12
CA ILE A 343 39.51 -6.80 23.96
C ILE A 343 39.11 -8.27 24.11
N SER A 344 37.80 -8.53 24.07
CA SER A 344 37.22 -9.88 24.06
C SER A 344 36.14 -9.96 22.97
N MET A 345 35.84 -11.19 22.55
CA MET A 345 34.67 -11.45 21.70
C MET A 345 33.48 -11.74 22.62
N ALA A 346 32.37 -11.10 22.34
CA ALA A 346 31.08 -11.37 22.99
C ALA A 346 30.09 -11.86 21.94
N GLU A 347 29.28 -12.85 22.31
CA GLU A 347 28.15 -13.29 21.50
C GLU A 347 26.93 -12.40 21.84
N VAL A 348 26.38 -11.77 20.81
CA VAL A 348 25.21 -10.90 20.94
C VAL A 348 24.07 -11.54 20.17
N PRO A 349 22.91 -11.81 20.82
CA PRO A 349 21.73 -12.31 20.12
C PRO A 349 21.33 -11.35 18.98
N GLU A 350 20.93 -11.89 17.84
CA GLU A 350 20.30 -11.08 16.81
C GLU A 350 19.03 -10.46 17.36
N LEU A 351 18.73 -9.25 16.91
CA LEU A 351 17.45 -8.62 17.21
C LEU A 351 16.36 -9.36 16.45
N ASN A 352 15.25 -9.58 17.12
CA ASN A 352 14.09 -10.20 16.53
C ASN A 352 13.68 -9.45 15.26
N SER A 353 13.27 -10.20 14.32
CA SER A 353 12.95 -9.73 13.00
C SER A 353 11.68 -8.88 12.96
N VAL A 354 11.76 -7.74 12.33
CA VAL A 354 10.62 -6.89 12.03
C VAL A 354 9.88 -7.43 10.81
N ASN A 355 10.61 -7.74 9.76
CA ASN A 355 10.04 -8.16 8.47
C ASN A 355 9.51 -9.60 8.49
N GLU A 356 10.21 -10.53 9.14
CA GLU A 356 9.68 -11.89 9.31
C GLU A 356 8.38 -11.87 10.10
N ARG A 357 8.31 -11.13 11.18
CA ARG A 357 7.09 -11.01 11.97
C ARG A 357 5.96 -10.37 11.16
N LEU A 358 6.24 -9.32 10.42
CA LEU A 358 5.25 -8.70 9.54
C LEU A 358 4.74 -9.66 8.47
N ARG A 359 5.65 -10.42 7.87
CA ARG A 359 5.29 -11.43 6.86
C ARG A 359 4.45 -12.55 7.45
N ASP A 360 4.80 -13.06 8.62
CA ASP A 360 4.04 -14.11 9.29
C ASP A 360 2.62 -13.62 9.64
N ASP A 361 2.48 -12.43 10.23
CA ASP A 361 1.19 -11.81 10.50
C ASP A 361 0.38 -11.59 9.21
N TYR A 362 1.03 -11.22 8.10
CA TYR A 362 0.42 -11.09 6.77
C TYR A 362 -0.07 -12.45 6.22
N ILE A 363 0.75 -13.50 6.35
CA ILE A 363 0.38 -14.85 5.88
C ILE A 363 -0.85 -15.33 6.65
N ASP A 364 -0.82 -15.23 7.98
CA ASP A 364 -1.95 -15.61 8.84
C ASP A 364 -3.23 -14.85 8.47
N ASP A 365 -3.14 -13.53 8.25
CA ASP A 365 -4.28 -12.69 7.85
C ASP A 365 -4.79 -13.05 6.43
N SER A 366 -3.89 -13.43 5.53
CA SER A 366 -4.24 -13.83 4.16
C SER A 366 -4.93 -15.20 4.10
N GLU A 367 -4.58 -16.11 5.00
CA GLU A 367 -5.20 -17.45 5.09
C GLU A 367 -6.61 -17.41 5.71
N LEU A 368 -6.94 -16.36 6.46
CA LEU A 368 -8.26 -16.20 7.08
C LEU A 368 -9.33 -15.68 6.10
N GLY A 369 -8.94 -14.94 5.08
CA GLY A 369 -9.83 -14.44 4.02
C GLY A 369 -10.00 -15.42 2.89
#